data_81fb3e449cba8d1ee65b07acad8e039b
#
_entry.id   81fb3e449cba8d1ee65b07acad8e039b
#
_cell.length_a   1.000
_cell.length_b   1.000
_cell.length_c   1.000
_cell.angle_alpha   90.00
_cell.angle_beta   90.00
_cell.angle_gamma   90.00
#
_symmetry.space_group_name_H-M   'P 1'
#
loop_
_entity.id
_entity.type
_entity.pdbx_description
1 polymer ?
#
loop_
_entity_poly.entity_id
_entity_poly.type
_entity_poly.pdbx_seq_one_letter_code
_entity_poly.pdbx_strand_id
1 'polypeptide(L)'
;MEALLAEAKPTFFQEPPRTMEELNAFLEDMEQARENYAFYFQHHAQLGQLSPAIRARQQAIYHSQSALFAQALSILARQGMFRGEDFPGAYARVADTIFLTSLYWLPFCAVKGRKEDFRTQAWSVLYPLLTPLGRQRGRELGLLLGEDP
;
A
#
# COMPACT_ATOMS: atom_id res chain seq x y z
N MET A 1 -9.02 -13.50 -16.24
CA MET A 1 -8.84 -12.42 -15.27
C MET A 1 -9.13 -12.84 -13.84
N GLU A 2 -10.19 -13.62 -13.63
CA GLU A 2 -10.48 -14.20 -12.31
C GLU A 2 -9.38 -15.15 -11.85
N ALA A 3 -8.84 -15.96 -12.75
CA ALA A 3 -7.72 -16.84 -12.45
C ALA A 3 -6.48 -16.07 -11.99
N LEU A 4 -6.23 -14.91 -12.61
CA LEU A 4 -5.13 -14.03 -12.22
C LEU A 4 -5.30 -13.52 -10.80
N LEU A 5 -6.51 -13.07 -10.44
CA LEU A 5 -6.79 -12.60 -9.08
C LEU A 5 -6.70 -13.74 -8.07
N ALA A 6 -7.12 -14.96 -8.45
CA ALA A 6 -7.00 -16.12 -7.58
C ALA A 6 -5.54 -16.51 -7.36
N GLU A 7 -4.68 -16.41 -8.40
CA GLU A 7 -3.25 -16.68 -8.27
C GLU A 7 -2.55 -15.64 -7.39
N ALA A 8 -2.99 -14.39 -7.43
CA ALA A 8 -2.43 -13.32 -6.60
C ALA A 8 -2.81 -13.46 -5.12
N LYS A 9 -3.89 -14.18 -4.83
CA LYS A 9 -4.41 -14.32 -3.47
C LYS A 9 -3.38 -14.80 -2.44
N PRO A 10 -2.48 -15.76 -2.73
CA PRO A 10 -1.49 -16.21 -1.74
C PRO A 10 -0.50 -15.12 -1.31
N THR A 11 -0.33 -14.06 -2.08
CA THR A 11 0.57 -12.96 -1.72
C THR A 11 -0.09 -11.94 -0.80
N PHE A 12 -1.42 -12.05 -0.58
CA PHE A 12 -2.14 -11.11 0.28
C PHE A 12 -1.90 -11.44 1.74
N PHE A 13 -1.76 -10.38 2.53
CA PHE A 13 -1.59 -10.52 3.96
C PHE A 13 -2.86 -11.06 4.61
N GLN A 14 -2.68 -11.92 5.60
CA GLN A 14 -3.76 -12.49 6.42
C GLN A 14 -3.86 -11.77 7.77
N GLU A 15 -2.75 -11.16 8.20
CA GLU A 15 -2.66 -10.45 9.46
C GLU A 15 -2.05 -9.07 9.22
N PRO A 16 -2.34 -8.10 10.10
CA PRO A 16 -1.74 -6.77 9.95
C PRO A 16 -0.24 -6.79 10.20
N PRO A 17 0.54 -6.02 9.42
CA PRO A 17 1.94 -5.78 9.75
C PRO A 17 2.10 -5.26 11.18
N ARG A 18 3.11 -5.75 11.89
CA ARG A 18 3.35 -5.40 13.30
C ARG A 18 4.67 -4.66 13.52
N THR A 19 5.49 -4.55 12.47
CA THR A 19 6.77 -3.85 12.52
C THR A 19 6.90 -2.96 11.29
N MET A 20 7.86 -2.04 11.34
CA MET A 20 8.17 -1.19 10.18
C MET A 20 8.62 -2.04 8.99
N GLU A 21 9.40 -3.10 9.25
CA GLU A 21 9.85 -4.02 8.20
C GLU A 21 8.69 -4.76 7.54
N GLU A 22 7.72 -5.21 8.35
CA GLU A 22 6.53 -5.88 7.82
C GLU A 22 5.64 -4.93 7.04
N LEU A 23 5.54 -3.66 7.47
CA LEU A 23 4.82 -2.64 6.71
C LEU A 23 5.48 -2.41 5.35
N ASN A 24 6.81 -2.33 5.33
CA ASN A 24 7.54 -2.19 4.08
C ASN A 24 7.34 -3.42 3.17
N ALA A 25 7.31 -4.62 3.74
CA ALA A 25 7.03 -5.85 2.99
C ALA A 25 5.64 -5.82 2.36
N PHE A 26 4.66 -5.25 3.06
CA PHE A 26 3.31 -5.06 2.52
C PHE A 26 3.36 -4.18 1.26
N LEU A 27 4.10 -3.08 1.32
CA LEU A 27 4.28 -2.18 0.17
C LEU A 27 5.05 -2.86 -0.97
N GLU A 28 6.06 -3.65 -0.65
CA GLU A 28 6.81 -4.42 -1.65
C GLU A 28 5.92 -5.43 -2.36
N ASP A 29 5.02 -6.10 -1.64
CA ASP A 29 4.09 -7.05 -2.24
C ASP A 29 3.12 -6.37 -3.19
N MET A 30 2.65 -5.16 -2.86
CA MET A 30 1.83 -4.36 -3.77
C MET A 30 2.59 -4.04 -5.06
N GLU A 31 3.85 -3.67 -4.94
CA GLU A 31 4.71 -3.36 -6.08
C GLU A 31 4.96 -4.61 -6.93
N GLN A 32 5.26 -5.74 -6.28
CA GLN A 32 5.51 -6.99 -6.97
C GLN A 32 4.27 -7.49 -7.72
N ALA A 33 3.09 -7.34 -7.13
CA ALA A 33 1.84 -7.70 -7.79
C ALA A 33 1.64 -6.88 -9.07
N ARG A 34 1.93 -5.57 -9.03
CA ARG A 34 1.82 -4.73 -10.22
C ARG A 34 2.80 -5.16 -11.32
N GLU A 35 4.02 -5.51 -10.96
CA GLU A 35 5.01 -5.97 -11.94
C GLU A 35 4.62 -7.31 -12.55
N ASN A 36 4.12 -8.24 -11.73
CA ASN A 36 3.73 -9.56 -12.19
C ASN A 36 2.46 -9.55 -13.04
N TYR A 37 1.55 -8.59 -12.80
CA TYR A 37 0.24 -8.53 -13.44
C TYR A 37 -0.01 -7.15 -14.05
N ALA A 38 0.99 -6.61 -14.74
CA ALA A 38 0.96 -5.25 -15.28
C ALA A 38 -0.27 -4.97 -16.16
N PHE A 39 -0.67 -5.92 -17.01
CA PHE A 39 -1.84 -5.74 -17.86
C PHE A 39 -3.11 -5.51 -17.03
N TYR A 40 -3.29 -6.30 -15.98
CA TYR A 40 -4.45 -6.15 -15.09
C TYR A 40 -4.46 -4.75 -14.44
N PHE A 41 -3.32 -4.30 -13.92
CA PHE A 41 -3.25 -3.00 -13.25
C PHE A 41 -3.35 -1.83 -14.22
N GLN A 42 -2.90 -2.00 -15.48
CA GLN A 42 -3.09 -0.99 -16.51
C GLN A 42 -4.57 -0.78 -16.84
N HIS A 43 -5.39 -1.82 -16.74
CA HIS A 43 -6.79 -1.81 -17.14
C HIS A 43 -7.74 -2.09 -15.97
N HIS A 44 -7.29 -1.84 -14.75
CA HIS A 44 -8.01 -2.18 -13.52
C HIS A 44 -9.47 -1.70 -13.53
N ALA A 45 -9.68 -0.42 -13.82
CA ALA A 45 -11.03 0.17 -13.81
C ALA A 45 -11.91 -0.44 -14.90
N GLN A 46 -11.39 -0.55 -16.11
CA GLN A 46 -12.14 -1.10 -17.26
C GLN A 46 -12.54 -2.55 -17.02
N LEU A 47 -11.62 -3.36 -16.50
CA LEU A 47 -11.89 -4.77 -16.26
C LEU A 47 -12.98 -4.96 -15.21
N GLY A 48 -12.97 -4.14 -14.16
CA GLY A 48 -14.04 -4.15 -13.15
C GLY A 48 -15.38 -3.71 -13.71
N GLN A 49 -15.39 -2.76 -14.66
CA GLN A 49 -16.62 -2.32 -15.31
C GLN A 49 -17.20 -3.39 -16.25
N LEU A 50 -16.32 -4.18 -16.88
CA LEU A 50 -16.74 -5.20 -17.84
C LEU A 50 -17.21 -6.49 -17.17
N SER A 51 -16.76 -6.78 -15.95
CA SER A 51 -17.06 -8.05 -15.29
C SER A 51 -17.50 -7.81 -13.84
N PRO A 52 -18.77 -8.13 -13.51
CA PRO A 52 -19.23 -8.09 -12.10
C PRO A 52 -18.41 -8.97 -11.17
N ALA A 53 -17.95 -10.14 -11.66
CA ALA A 53 -17.13 -11.04 -10.85
C ALA A 53 -15.78 -10.43 -10.52
N ILE A 54 -15.13 -9.77 -11.49
CA ILE A 54 -13.87 -9.07 -11.25
C ILE A 54 -14.09 -7.92 -10.27
N ARG A 55 -15.14 -7.13 -10.47
CA ARG A 55 -15.45 -6.01 -9.56
C ARG A 55 -15.66 -6.51 -8.13
N ALA A 56 -16.38 -7.61 -7.94
CA ALA A 56 -16.60 -8.19 -6.61
C ALA A 56 -15.27 -8.59 -5.95
N ARG A 57 -14.34 -9.18 -6.73
CA ARG A 57 -13.01 -9.52 -6.22
C ARG A 57 -12.19 -8.27 -5.87
N GLN A 58 -12.25 -7.24 -6.71
CA GLN A 58 -11.57 -5.97 -6.42
C GLN A 58 -12.05 -5.38 -5.11
N GLN A 59 -13.36 -5.38 -4.88
CA GLN A 59 -13.96 -4.87 -3.65
C GLN A 59 -13.53 -5.69 -2.43
N ALA A 60 -13.56 -7.02 -2.55
CA ALA A 60 -13.17 -7.91 -1.45
C ALA A 60 -11.69 -7.73 -1.08
N ILE A 61 -10.81 -7.62 -2.06
CA ILE A 61 -9.38 -7.40 -1.84
C ILE A 61 -9.14 -6.05 -1.17
N TYR A 62 -9.77 -5.00 -1.68
CA TYR A 62 -9.65 -3.67 -1.10
C TYR A 62 -10.07 -3.67 0.37
N HIS A 63 -11.27 -4.17 0.66
CA HIS A 63 -11.79 -4.14 2.05
C HIS A 63 -10.92 -4.93 3.00
N SER A 64 -10.46 -6.11 2.58
CA SER A 64 -9.58 -6.95 3.40
C SER A 64 -8.23 -6.27 3.65
N GLN A 65 -7.56 -5.84 2.59
CA GLN A 65 -6.19 -5.37 2.69
C GLN A 65 -6.08 -3.96 3.26
N SER A 66 -7.03 -3.07 2.94
CA SER A 66 -7.04 -1.71 3.51
C SER A 66 -7.28 -1.74 5.01
N ALA A 67 -8.12 -2.65 5.50
CA ALA A 67 -8.36 -2.83 6.92
C ALA A 67 -7.07 -3.25 7.65
N LEU A 68 -6.33 -4.19 7.07
CA LEU A 68 -5.06 -4.64 7.64
C LEU A 68 -4.02 -3.52 7.67
N PHE A 69 -3.97 -2.71 6.63
CA PHE A 69 -3.05 -1.57 6.55
C PHE A 69 -3.37 -0.54 7.64
N ALA A 70 -4.64 -0.18 7.80
CA ALA A 70 -5.06 0.77 8.84
C ALA A 70 -4.77 0.22 10.24
N GLN A 71 -4.99 -1.09 10.45
CA GLN A 71 -4.64 -1.75 11.72
C GLN A 71 -3.13 -1.69 11.98
N ALA A 72 -2.31 -1.86 10.95
CA ALA A 72 -0.86 -1.76 11.07
C ALA A 72 -0.45 -0.38 11.59
N LEU A 73 -1.05 0.69 11.07
CA LEU A 73 -0.75 2.05 11.55
C LEU A 73 -1.11 2.21 13.03
N SER A 74 -2.25 1.64 13.46
CA SER A 74 -2.66 1.66 14.87
C SER A 74 -1.68 0.88 15.75
N ILE A 75 -1.24 -0.30 15.29
CA ILE A 75 -0.27 -1.12 16.04
C ILE A 75 1.05 -0.36 16.20
N LEU A 76 1.54 0.22 15.10
CA LEU A 76 2.79 0.96 15.11
C LEU A 76 2.69 2.27 15.91
N ALA A 77 1.51 2.89 15.94
CA ALA A 77 1.27 4.05 16.81
C ALA A 77 1.40 3.68 18.29
N ARG A 78 0.86 2.52 18.69
CA ARG A 78 1.01 2.03 20.06
C ARG A 78 2.46 1.73 20.43
N GLN A 79 3.28 1.40 19.44
CA GLN A 79 4.73 1.18 19.63
C GLN A 79 5.54 2.48 19.60
N GLY A 80 4.88 3.61 19.33
CA GLY A 80 5.53 4.92 19.29
C GLY A 80 6.17 5.28 17.96
N MET A 81 5.94 4.47 16.90
CA MET A 81 6.52 4.71 15.57
C MET A 81 5.72 5.74 14.76
N PHE A 82 4.40 5.73 14.91
CA PHE A 82 3.50 6.67 14.22
C PHE A 82 2.77 7.52 15.24
N ARG A 83 2.41 8.75 14.87
CA ARG A 83 1.52 9.60 15.66
C ARG A 83 0.14 8.99 15.68
N GLY A 84 -0.61 9.21 16.77
CA GLY A 84 -2.01 8.80 16.85
C GLY A 84 -2.85 9.50 15.80
N GLU A 85 -4.07 9.00 15.57
CA GLU A 85 -4.99 9.61 14.63
C GLU A 85 -5.36 11.04 15.06
N ASP A 86 -5.27 11.98 14.11
CA ASP A 86 -5.68 13.36 14.34
C ASP A 86 -7.22 13.49 14.43
N PHE A 87 -7.93 12.55 13.81
CA PHE A 87 -9.40 12.47 13.84
C PHE A 87 -9.79 11.01 13.63
N PRO A 88 -11.00 10.59 14.09
CA PRO A 88 -11.46 9.22 13.88
C PRO A 88 -11.51 8.87 12.39
N GLY A 89 -10.89 7.75 12.03
CA GLY A 89 -10.83 7.30 10.64
C GLY A 89 -9.66 7.84 9.83
N ALA A 90 -8.74 8.61 10.44
CA ALA A 90 -7.58 9.16 9.72
C ALA A 90 -6.72 8.05 9.11
N TYR A 91 -6.48 6.96 9.82
CA TYR A 91 -5.68 5.85 9.27
C TYR A 91 -6.37 5.16 8.10
N ALA A 92 -7.69 5.04 8.14
CA ALA A 92 -8.43 4.50 7.00
C ALA A 92 -8.26 5.37 5.76
N ARG A 93 -8.23 6.69 5.93
CA ARG A 93 -7.97 7.63 4.81
C ARG A 93 -6.56 7.51 4.27
N VAL A 94 -5.58 7.32 5.14
CA VAL A 94 -4.19 7.08 4.73
C VAL A 94 -4.12 5.77 3.93
N ALA A 95 -4.75 4.71 4.42
CA ALA A 95 -4.82 3.45 3.71
C ALA A 95 -5.44 3.63 2.31
N ASP A 96 -6.54 4.37 2.20
CA ASP A 96 -7.18 4.66 0.92
C ASP A 96 -6.23 5.38 -0.03
N THR A 97 -5.46 6.35 0.47
CA THR A 97 -4.48 7.08 -0.34
C THR A 97 -3.40 6.13 -0.88
N ILE A 98 -2.90 5.24 -0.05
CA ILE A 98 -1.90 4.25 -0.47
C ILE A 98 -2.49 3.30 -1.52
N PHE A 99 -3.72 2.80 -1.31
CA PHE A 99 -4.36 1.90 -2.26
C PHE A 99 -4.69 2.58 -3.58
N LEU A 100 -5.21 3.81 -3.53
CA LEU A 100 -5.46 4.59 -4.74
C LEU A 100 -4.18 4.78 -5.54
N THR A 101 -3.10 5.14 -4.87
CA THR A 101 -1.79 5.31 -5.48
C THR A 101 -1.32 4.00 -6.12
N SER A 102 -1.43 2.88 -5.41
CA SER A 102 -1.00 1.58 -5.90
C SER A 102 -1.80 1.12 -7.12
N LEU A 103 -3.13 1.21 -7.06
CA LEU A 103 -4.00 0.72 -8.12
C LEU A 103 -3.84 1.48 -9.43
N TYR A 104 -3.54 2.78 -9.36
CA TYR A 104 -3.45 3.63 -10.55
C TYR A 104 -2.03 4.12 -10.81
N TRP A 105 -1.04 3.45 -10.23
CA TRP A 105 0.36 3.84 -10.34
C TRP A 105 0.87 3.77 -11.78
N LEU A 106 0.54 2.70 -12.53
CA LEU A 106 1.00 2.55 -13.90
C LEU A 106 0.43 3.63 -14.84
N PRO A 107 -0.90 3.88 -14.86
CA PRO A 107 -1.44 4.99 -15.63
C PRO A 107 -0.87 6.35 -15.20
N PHE A 108 -0.65 6.55 -13.93
CA PHE A 108 -0.10 7.81 -13.42
C PHE A 108 1.33 8.02 -13.91
N CYS A 109 2.18 6.99 -13.87
CA CYS A 109 3.54 7.08 -14.39
C CYS A 109 3.53 7.39 -15.89
N ALA A 110 2.57 6.83 -16.64
CA ALA A 110 2.41 7.13 -18.05
C ALA A 110 2.09 8.62 -18.29
N VAL A 111 1.23 9.20 -17.44
CA VAL A 111 0.92 10.63 -17.51
C VAL A 111 2.16 11.48 -17.21
N LYS A 112 2.98 11.07 -16.25
CA LYS A 112 4.22 11.76 -15.92
C LYS A 112 5.30 11.57 -16.99
N GLY A 113 5.16 10.57 -17.83
CA GLY A 113 6.14 10.27 -18.87
C GLY A 113 7.39 9.58 -18.36
N ARG A 114 7.34 9.00 -17.15
CA ARG A 114 8.49 8.30 -16.57
C ARG A 114 8.04 7.27 -15.54
N LYS A 115 8.87 6.25 -15.38
CA LYS A 115 8.68 5.23 -14.36
C LYS A 115 9.29 5.73 -13.03
N GLU A 116 8.55 5.57 -11.94
CA GLU A 116 9.00 5.93 -10.61
C GLU A 116 8.74 4.78 -9.65
N ASP A 117 9.43 4.81 -8.50
CA ASP A 117 9.29 3.78 -7.48
C ASP A 117 8.06 4.05 -6.61
N PHE A 118 7.15 3.08 -6.57
CA PHE A 118 5.94 3.19 -5.75
C PHE A 118 6.25 3.31 -4.26
N ARG A 119 7.23 2.55 -3.74
CA ARG A 119 7.55 2.60 -2.30
C ARG A 119 8.03 3.97 -1.88
N THR A 120 8.77 4.65 -2.74
CA THR A 120 9.16 6.05 -2.53
C THR A 120 7.96 6.93 -2.26
N GLN A 121 6.95 6.81 -3.12
CA GLN A 121 5.72 7.61 -2.98
C GLN A 121 4.96 7.22 -1.72
N ALA A 122 4.84 5.92 -1.45
CA ALA A 122 4.12 5.44 -0.28
C ALA A 122 4.77 5.92 1.03
N TRP A 123 6.09 5.78 1.16
CA TRP A 123 6.80 6.25 2.35
C TRP A 123 6.75 7.78 2.47
N SER A 124 6.69 8.51 1.36
CA SER A 124 6.51 9.97 1.37
C SER A 124 5.15 10.36 1.97
N VAL A 125 4.10 9.59 1.67
CA VAL A 125 2.77 9.78 2.27
C VAL A 125 2.79 9.49 3.77
N LEU A 126 3.52 8.45 4.18
CA LEU A 126 3.60 8.03 5.58
C LEU A 126 4.54 8.88 6.43
N TYR A 127 5.53 9.52 5.81
CA TYR A 127 6.58 10.26 6.53
C TYR A 127 6.05 11.28 7.52
N PRO A 128 5.08 12.15 7.17
CA PRO A 128 4.56 13.14 8.12
C PRO A 128 3.90 12.54 9.36
N LEU A 129 3.50 11.28 9.29
CA LEU A 129 2.85 10.58 10.40
C LEU A 129 3.86 9.95 11.36
N LEU A 130 5.12 9.82 10.95
CA LEU A 130 6.15 9.22 11.78
C LEU A 130 6.51 10.13 12.96
N THR A 131 6.70 9.52 14.12
CA THR A 131 7.31 10.19 15.29
C THR A 131 8.82 10.30 15.05
N PRO A 132 9.55 11.09 15.88
CA PRO A 132 11.02 11.06 15.83
C PRO A 132 11.59 9.65 15.97
N LEU A 133 11.01 8.81 16.84
CA LEU A 133 11.42 7.41 16.99
C LEU A 133 11.16 6.63 15.69
N GLY A 134 9.99 6.81 15.08
CA GLY A 134 9.65 6.17 13.82
C GLY A 134 10.58 6.57 12.70
N ARG A 135 10.95 7.84 12.62
CA ARG A 135 11.92 8.33 11.62
C ARG A 135 13.30 7.72 11.82
N GLN A 136 13.73 7.66 13.09
CA GLN A 136 15.01 7.02 13.42
C GLN A 136 15.02 5.56 12.97
N ARG A 137 13.95 4.83 13.31
CA ARG A 137 13.84 3.41 12.92
C ARG A 137 13.80 3.24 11.40
N GLY A 138 13.06 4.10 10.70
CA GLY A 138 13.01 4.10 9.25
C GLY A 138 14.37 4.32 8.60
N ARG A 139 15.15 5.24 9.15
CA ARG A 139 16.52 5.48 8.67
C ARG A 139 17.41 4.26 8.91
N GLU A 140 17.35 3.66 10.10
CA GLU A 140 18.13 2.46 10.43
C GLU A 140 17.84 1.31 9.48
N LEU A 141 16.60 1.18 9.03
CA LEU A 141 16.16 0.14 8.11
C LEU A 141 16.33 0.51 6.63
N GLY A 142 16.76 1.74 6.33
CA GLY A 142 16.92 2.21 4.96
C GLY A 142 15.61 2.41 4.22
N LEU A 143 14.51 2.68 4.94
CA LEU A 143 13.18 2.84 4.35
C LEU A 143 12.91 4.27 3.88
N LEU A 144 13.56 5.26 4.47
CA LEU A 144 13.30 6.67 4.21
C LEU A 144 14.28 7.19 3.17
N LEU A 145 13.74 7.70 2.08
CA LEU A 145 14.53 8.17 0.95
C LEU A 145 15.24 9.46 1.25
N GLY A 146 16.47 9.56 0.74
CA GLY A 146 17.27 10.76 0.90
C GLY A 146 17.79 10.98 2.31
N GLU A 147 17.55 10.03 3.22
CA GLU A 147 18.07 10.07 4.59
C GLU A 147 19.03 8.91 4.82
N ASP A 148 20.18 9.19 5.43
CA ASP A 148 21.16 8.16 5.78
C ASP A 148 20.61 7.31 6.94
N PRO A 149 20.94 5.99 6.93
CA PRO A 149 20.57 5.11 8.03
C PRO A 149 21.12 5.53 9.39
#